data_f442dfb96c10f03d2bf51c875ae6de1f
#
_entry.id   f442dfb96c10f03d2bf51c875ae6de1f
#
_cell.length_a   1.000
_cell.length_b   1.000
_cell.length_c   1.000
_cell.angle_alpha   90.00
_cell.angle_beta   90.00
_cell.angle_gamma   90.00
#
_symmetry.space_group_name_H-M   'P 1'
#
loop_
_entity.id
_entity.type
_entity.pdbx_description
1 polymer ?
#
loop_
_entity_poly.entity_id
_entity_poly.type
_entity_poly.pdbx_seq_one_letter_code
_entity_poly.pdbx_strand_id
1 'polypeptide(L)'
;VSGGFALTSPPFDALSPAERERLEAAADLVYYADEDEILGPEARVDTLYVLIKGRVREMAGDETVAAYQAGDTFDARALVAGRTAHRFVCHEEAVAHALPRDAVLALTETNPQFGAFFFARVSEKLARLAARAGRRELQTLLAATVRELGVREALFLDAADTVVDAARAMKTRSLHSVLVRRGDAVGIFTSSDFRDVVLDGLPGDTPLAARARFELIAVDADAHLFDALLTMTRHDVRRVVVTERGRPLGVLEQVDLLSFFSTHSHLIAERIDRAGTLDALADAAGQIPLLVGHLVDAGVKAPHLARLVQALNARLFARTWQLVAPPAVAAASSLIVLGSEGRGEQILRTDQDNALLYREGDGVDAAAVAQAAAAFSAALDGFGYPRCPGRVMVDNPEWRGTPAAWRDRLYRWMTQPDDEALMRLAIFLDAETVAGDAAPLAELKRYLDALRRDDDALLARFARALERFDTPGLIAQLLQENAPLDLKKAGIFPIVHGCRALAFEHGIDAANTFERLDALVAQHALERELARDLAEALSLLMGLRLRAGLAATEHGRTADTVVIPARLNALERDLLKEALAVVRRFKALLRHHFRLGAF
;
A
#
# COMPACT_ATOMS: atom_id res chain seq x y z
N VAL A 1 -39.15 25.46 -11.41
CA VAL A 1 -38.20 25.57 -10.30
C VAL A 1 -36.85 25.21 -10.87
N SER A 2 -36.09 26.20 -11.33
CA SER A 2 -34.73 26.05 -11.85
C SER A 2 -33.76 25.96 -10.67
N GLY A 3 -33.67 24.81 -10.03
CA GLY A 3 -32.56 24.43 -9.19
C GLY A 3 -31.49 23.82 -10.11
N GLY A 4 -30.44 24.59 -10.43
CA GLY A 4 -29.37 24.14 -11.32
C GLY A 4 -28.75 22.84 -10.80
N PHE A 5 -28.70 21.87 -11.66
CA PHE A 5 -27.96 20.63 -11.56
C PHE A 5 -26.48 20.96 -11.50
N ALA A 6 -25.88 20.92 -10.34
CA ALA A 6 -24.46 21.16 -10.21
C ALA A 6 -23.73 19.82 -10.07
N LEU A 7 -23.41 19.18 -11.18
CA LEU A 7 -22.43 18.08 -11.22
C LEU A 7 -21.03 18.68 -10.95
N THR A 8 -20.79 19.07 -9.71
CA THR A 8 -19.53 19.72 -9.29
C THR A 8 -18.61 18.80 -8.50
N SER A 9 -19.14 17.63 -8.11
CA SER A 9 -18.37 16.60 -7.38
C SER A 9 -17.69 15.62 -8.35
N PRO A 10 -16.58 14.99 -7.98
CA PRO A 10 -15.99 13.92 -8.78
C PRO A 10 -16.99 12.81 -9.08
N PRO A 11 -16.98 12.28 -10.34
CA PRO A 11 -16.05 12.55 -11.44
C PRO A 11 -16.41 13.76 -12.32
N PHE A 12 -17.54 14.39 -12.10
CA PHE A 12 -18.13 15.41 -13.00
C PHE A 12 -17.39 16.76 -12.93
N ASP A 13 -16.62 17.00 -11.87
CA ASP A 13 -15.72 18.16 -11.73
C ASP A 13 -14.63 18.20 -12.81
N ALA A 14 -14.31 17.04 -13.43
CA ALA A 14 -13.36 16.93 -14.53
C ALA A 14 -13.93 17.33 -15.90
N LEU A 15 -15.25 17.50 -16.01
CA LEU A 15 -15.93 17.88 -17.24
C LEU A 15 -15.80 19.39 -17.52
N SER A 16 -15.57 19.71 -18.79
CA SER A 16 -15.71 21.10 -19.27
C SER A 16 -17.18 21.56 -19.18
N PRO A 17 -17.44 22.88 -19.17
CA PRO A 17 -18.83 23.38 -19.12
C PRO A 17 -19.72 22.81 -20.23
N ALA A 18 -19.20 22.67 -21.47
CA ALA A 18 -19.95 22.13 -22.61
C ALA A 18 -20.22 20.62 -22.50
N GLU A 19 -19.31 19.85 -21.92
CA GLU A 19 -19.51 18.41 -21.66
C GLU A 19 -20.54 18.21 -20.54
N ARG A 20 -20.48 19.04 -19.52
CA ARG A 20 -21.43 19.03 -18.40
C ARG A 20 -22.84 19.35 -18.88
N GLU A 21 -23.00 20.41 -19.65
CA GLU A 21 -24.30 20.81 -20.22
C GLU A 21 -24.92 19.70 -21.10
N ARG A 22 -24.09 19.00 -21.90
CA ARG A 22 -24.56 17.86 -22.69
C ARG A 22 -25.02 16.69 -21.82
N LEU A 23 -24.31 16.41 -20.74
CA LEU A 23 -24.66 15.34 -19.82
C LEU A 23 -25.92 15.68 -19.01
N GLU A 24 -26.03 16.94 -18.58
CA GLU A 24 -27.23 17.48 -17.91
C GLU A 24 -28.47 17.41 -18.80
N ALA A 25 -28.32 17.72 -20.09
CA ALA A 25 -29.42 17.64 -21.06
C ALA A 25 -29.88 16.20 -21.35
N ALA A 26 -29.01 15.21 -21.11
CA ALA A 26 -29.33 13.78 -21.27
C ALA A 26 -29.82 13.12 -19.97
N ALA A 27 -29.78 13.83 -18.84
CA ALA A 27 -30.13 13.30 -17.54
C ALA A 27 -31.65 13.32 -17.27
N ASP A 28 -32.18 12.20 -16.82
CA ASP A 28 -33.53 12.13 -16.26
C ASP A 28 -33.49 12.29 -14.74
N LEU A 29 -34.60 12.81 -14.17
CA LEU A 29 -34.80 12.86 -12.73
C LEU A 29 -35.70 11.71 -12.33
N VAL A 30 -35.23 10.85 -11.42
CA VAL A 30 -35.97 9.68 -10.94
C VAL A 30 -36.18 9.76 -9.44
N TYR A 31 -37.31 9.21 -9.00
CA TYR A 31 -37.71 9.12 -7.61
C TYR A 31 -37.92 7.65 -7.24
N TYR A 32 -37.46 7.29 -6.06
CA TYR A 32 -37.66 5.98 -5.45
C TYR A 32 -38.24 6.13 -4.04
N ALA A 33 -39.27 5.39 -3.74
CA ALA A 33 -39.80 5.32 -2.39
C ALA A 33 -38.92 4.45 -1.48
N ASP A 34 -39.14 4.55 -0.18
CA ASP A 34 -38.45 3.71 0.80
C ASP A 34 -38.69 2.23 0.51
N GLU A 35 -37.62 1.41 0.60
CA GLU A 35 -37.55 -0.02 0.27
C GLU A 35 -37.77 -0.37 -1.23
N ASP A 36 -37.85 0.59 -2.14
CA ASP A 36 -37.89 0.30 -3.58
C ASP A 36 -36.59 -0.35 -4.04
N GLU A 37 -36.69 -1.42 -4.85
CA GLU A 37 -35.54 -2.02 -5.53
C GLU A 37 -35.19 -1.22 -6.78
N ILE A 38 -34.00 -0.61 -6.80
CA ILE A 38 -33.51 0.20 -7.93
C ILE A 38 -32.86 -0.70 -8.98
N LEU A 39 -32.05 -1.65 -8.55
CA LEU A 39 -31.36 -2.63 -9.39
C LEU A 39 -31.36 -3.98 -8.68
N GLY A 40 -31.81 -5.03 -9.36
CA GLY A 40 -31.73 -6.42 -8.89
C GLY A 40 -30.35 -7.04 -9.18
N PRO A 41 -30.02 -8.18 -8.53
CA PRO A 41 -28.80 -8.92 -8.83
C PRO A 41 -28.77 -9.34 -10.31
N GLU A 42 -27.59 -9.27 -10.93
CA GLU A 42 -27.37 -9.57 -12.36
C GLU A 42 -28.18 -8.69 -13.33
N ALA A 43 -28.83 -7.63 -12.85
CA ALA A 43 -29.53 -6.69 -13.71
C ALA A 43 -28.58 -6.01 -14.68
N ARG A 44 -29.09 -5.75 -15.89
CA ARG A 44 -28.35 -4.93 -16.87
C ARG A 44 -28.31 -3.48 -16.38
N VAL A 45 -27.13 -2.87 -16.45
CA VAL A 45 -26.91 -1.50 -16.01
C VAL A 45 -26.76 -0.60 -17.25
N ASP A 46 -27.84 0.09 -17.57
CA ASP A 46 -27.92 1.04 -18.69
C ASP A 46 -27.94 2.51 -18.21
N THR A 47 -27.79 2.73 -16.90
CA THR A 47 -27.92 4.04 -16.27
C THR A 47 -26.92 4.20 -15.13
N LEU A 48 -26.24 5.35 -15.07
CA LEU A 48 -25.48 5.77 -13.89
C LEU A 48 -26.36 6.67 -13.03
N TYR A 49 -26.47 6.33 -11.75
CA TYR A 49 -27.27 7.11 -10.82
C TYR A 49 -26.40 8.06 -9.99
N VAL A 50 -26.84 9.31 -9.84
CA VAL A 50 -26.23 10.31 -8.96
C VAL A 50 -27.29 10.77 -7.95
N LEU A 51 -27.10 10.45 -6.69
CA LEU A 51 -28.05 10.79 -5.64
C LEU A 51 -28.07 12.30 -5.39
N ILE A 52 -29.27 12.89 -5.41
CA ILE A 52 -29.52 14.29 -5.04
C ILE A 52 -29.97 14.37 -3.59
N LYS A 53 -30.82 13.41 -3.16
CA LYS A 53 -31.40 13.31 -1.82
C LYS A 53 -31.71 11.85 -1.50
N GLY A 54 -31.74 11.51 -0.21
CA GLY A 54 -32.08 10.18 0.26
C GLY A 54 -30.87 9.27 0.43
N ARG A 55 -31.14 7.97 0.63
CA ARG A 55 -30.12 6.94 0.83
C ARG A 55 -30.45 5.67 0.06
N VAL A 56 -29.42 5.05 -0.52
CA VAL A 56 -29.50 3.76 -1.21
C VAL A 56 -28.56 2.77 -0.56
N ARG A 57 -29.00 1.55 -0.32
CA ARG A 57 -28.20 0.43 0.18
C ARG A 57 -27.87 -0.54 -0.96
N GLU A 58 -26.63 -0.95 -1.03
CA GLU A 58 -26.19 -2.07 -1.86
C GLU A 58 -26.17 -3.33 -1.01
N MET A 59 -26.83 -4.39 -1.49
CA MET A 59 -27.07 -5.62 -0.76
C MET A 59 -26.46 -6.82 -1.49
N ALA A 60 -25.66 -7.62 -0.77
CA ALA A 60 -25.23 -8.95 -1.20
C ALA A 60 -26.03 -9.99 -0.41
N GLY A 61 -27.07 -10.59 -1.02
CA GLY A 61 -28.07 -11.34 -0.28
C GLY A 61 -28.82 -10.43 0.70
N ASP A 62 -28.84 -10.79 1.98
CA ASP A 62 -29.46 -10.01 3.05
C ASP A 62 -28.50 -9.04 3.77
N GLU A 63 -27.22 -9.02 3.38
CA GLU A 63 -26.21 -8.17 4.00
C GLU A 63 -26.02 -6.85 3.24
N THR A 64 -26.03 -5.72 3.96
CA THR A 64 -25.70 -4.41 3.38
C THR A 64 -24.19 -4.30 3.21
N VAL A 65 -23.71 -4.25 1.95
CA VAL A 65 -22.28 -4.15 1.61
C VAL A 65 -21.80 -2.72 1.39
N ALA A 66 -22.71 -1.82 0.99
CA ALA A 66 -22.44 -0.40 0.89
C ALA A 66 -23.70 0.44 1.08
N ALA A 67 -23.53 1.74 1.33
CA ALA A 67 -24.63 2.70 1.38
C ALA A 67 -24.18 4.01 0.72
N TYR A 68 -25.09 4.63 0.00
CA TYR A 68 -24.89 5.82 -0.81
C TYR A 68 -25.82 6.93 -0.34
N GLN A 69 -25.33 8.16 -0.38
CA GLN A 69 -26.03 9.37 0.07
C GLN A 69 -25.98 10.48 -0.99
N ALA A 70 -26.61 11.62 -0.72
CA ALA A 70 -26.62 12.76 -1.64
C ALA A 70 -25.20 13.15 -2.08
N GLY A 71 -25.00 13.29 -3.39
CA GLY A 71 -23.72 13.53 -4.04
C GLY A 71 -22.92 12.29 -4.44
N ASP A 72 -23.32 11.10 -3.99
CA ASP A 72 -22.67 9.85 -4.38
C ASP A 72 -23.22 9.33 -5.72
N THR A 73 -22.33 8.67 -6.49
CA THR A 73 -22.71 7.84 -7.62
C THR A 73 -22.67 6.37 -7.21
N PHE A 74 -23.66 5.60 -7.58
CA PHE A 74 -23.63 4.17 -7.32
C PHE A 74 -23.64 3.35 -8.60
N ASP A 75 -23.06 2.17 -8.50
CA ASP A 75 -22.90 1.18 -9.57
C ASP A 75 -22.09 1.67 -10.80
N ALA A 76 -21.16 2.59 -10.61
CA ALA A 76 -20.33 3.13 -11.69
C ALA A 76 -19.48 2.05 -12.39
N ARG A 77 -19.07 0.97 -11.69
CA ARG A 77 -18.34 -0.16 -12.28
C ARG A 77 -19.23 -1.05 -13.12
N ALA A 78 -20.41 -1.35 -12.62
CA ALA A 78 -21.37 -2.15 -13.34
C ALA A 78 -21.85 -1.45 -14.62
N LEU A 79 -21.82 -0.11 -14.66
CA LEU A 79 -22.08 0.63 -15.90
C LEU A 79 -21.08 0.24 -17.01
N VAL A 80 -19.79 0.08 -16.68
CA VAL A 80 -18.77 -0.37 -17.65
C VAL A 80 -18.91 -1.86 -17.94
N ALA A 81 -19.08 -2.68 -16.92
CA ALA A 81 -19.25 -4.14 -17.03
C ALA A 81 -20.58 -4.54 -17.71
N GLY A 82 -21.57 -3.65 -17.68
CA GLY A 82 -22.90 -3.87 -18.26
C GLY A 82 -23.87 -4.65 -17.37
N ARG A 83 -23.42 -5.16 -16.21
CA ARG A 83 -24.26 -5.88 -15.22
C ARG A 83 -23.77 -5.58 -13.82
N THR A 84 -24.72 -5.52 -12.87
CA THR A 84 -24.42 -5.42 -11.43
C THR A 84 -24.35 -6.80 -10.78
N ALA A 85 -23.48 -6.96 -9.79
CA ALA A 85 -23.39 -8.18 -8.98
C ALA A 85 -24.32 -8.14 -7.77
N HIS A 86 -24.79 -6.97 -7.35
CA HIS A 86 -25.50 -6.76 -6.11
C HIS A 86 -26.87 -6.12 -6.36
N ARG A 87 -27.74 -6.18 -5.34
CA ARG A 87 -29.02 -5.51 -5.32
C ARG A 87 -28.89 -4.11 -4.71
N PHE A 88 -29.51 -3.11 -5.33
CA PHE A 88 -29.60 -1.75 -4.81
C PHE A 88 -31.02 -1.44 -4.37
N VAL A 89 -31.19 -1.03 -3.10
CA VAL A 89 -32.47 -0.77 -2.48
C VAL A 89 -32.48 0.63 -1.89
N CYS A 90 -33.53 1.38 -2.13
CA CYS A 90 -33.80 2.66 -1.48
C CYS A 90 -34.01 2.44 0.03
N HIS A 91 -33.32 3.21 0.88
CA HIS A 91 -33.47 3.12 2.35
C HIS A 91 -34.10 4.34 2.98
N GLU A 92 -34.09 5.44 2.29
CA GLU A 92 -34.85 6.66 2.59
C GLU A 92 -35.28 7.20 1.23
N GLU A 93 -36.49 7.77 1.12
CA GLU A 93 -36.99 8.35 -0.14
C GLU A 93 -35.87 9.04 -0.90
N ALA A 94 -35.55 8.55 -2.09
CA ALA A 94 -34.40 8.98 -2.85
C ALA A 94 -34.81 9.68 -4.14
N VAL A 95 -34.11 10.76 -4.44
CA VAL A 95 -34.15 11.46 -5.73
C VAL A 95 -32.76 11.37 -6.33
N ALA A 96 -32.67 10.93 -7.59
CA ALA A 96 -31.40 10.77 -8.28
C ALA A 96 -31.49 11.29 -9.71
N HIS A 97 -30.33 11.73 -10.24
CA HIS A 97 -30.16 11.88 -11.68
C HIS A 97 -29.82 10.51 -12.26
N ALA A 98 -30.56 10.14 -13.29
CA ALA A 98 -30.36 8.93 -14.09
C ALA A 98 -29.64 9.35 -15.39
N LEU A 99 -28.35 9.03 -15.50
CA LEU A 99 -27.51 9.37 -16.63
C LEU A 99 -27.41 8.16 -17.57
N PRO A 100 -27.82 8.27 -18.86
CA PRO A 100 -27.77 7.16 -19.80
C PRO A 100 -26.32 6.65 -19.99
N ARG A 101 -26.16 5.33 -19.99
CA ARG A 101 -24.86 4.64 -20.15
C ARG A 101 -24.09 5.14 -21.37
N ASP A 102 -24.75 5.27 -22.51
CA ASP A 102 -24.09 5.67 -23.74
C ASP A 102 -23.56 7.10 -23.69
N ALA A 103 -24.27 8.02 -23.02
CA ALA A 103 -23.83 9.40 -22.82
C ALA A 103 -22.61 9.46 -21.89
N VAL A 104 -22.61 8.65 -20.82
CA VAL A 104 -21.49 8.56 -19.89
C VAL A 104 -20.27 7.92 -20.56
N LEU A 105 -20.42 6.79 -21.28
CA LEU A 105 -19.34 6.11 -21.97
C LEU A 105 -18.70 6.98 -23.06
N ALA A 106 -19.51 7.71 -23.85
CA ALA A 106 -18.98 8.63 -24.85
C ALA A 106 -18.05 9.71 -24.23
N LEU A 107 -18.38 10.19 -23.02
CA LEU A 107 -17.52 11.11 -22.29
C LEU A 107 -16.27 10.44 -21.73
N THR A 108 -16.32 9.15 -21.38
CA THR A 108 -15.12 8.43 -20.94
C THR A 108 -14.08 8.28 -22.04
N GLU A 109 -14.50 8.21 -23.30
CA GLU A 109 -13.62 8.14 -24.46
C GLU A 109 -13.00 9.49 -24.82
N THR A 110 -13.79 10.58 -24.69
CA THR A 110 -13.35 11.93 -25.10
C THR A 110 -12.66 12.71 -23.98
N ASN A 111 -12.95 12.41 -22.71
CA ASN A 111 -12.36 13.05 -21.55
C ASN A 111 -11.61 12.02 -20.67
N PRO A 112 -10.28 11.91 -20.82
CA PRO A 112 -9.49 10.93 -20.07
C PRO A 112 -9.54 11.10 -18.54
N GLN A 113 -9.77 12.32 -18.03
CA GLN A 113 -9.90 12.58 -16.59
C GLN A 113 -11.22 12.05 -16.04
N PHE A 114 -12.30 12.23 -16.81
CA PHE A 114 -13.60 11.67 -16.48
C PHE A 114 -13.61 10.15 -16.65
N GLY A 115 -13.07 9.64 -17.77
CA GLY A 115 -12.97 8.20 -18.06
C GLY A 115 -12.18 7.43 -16.99
N ALA A 116 -11.17 8.03 -16.44
CA ALA A 116 -10.38 7.43 -15.36
C ALA A 116 -11.17 7.05 -14.11
N PHE A 117 -12.28 7.72 -13.84
CA PHE A 117 -13.15 7.35 -12.73
C PHE A 117 -13.77 5.95 -12.93
N PHE A 118 -14.10 5.61 -14.15
CA PHE A 118 -14.81 4.37 -14.50
C PHE A 118 -13.86 3.19 -14.76
N PHE A 119 -12.68 3.46 -15.30
CA PHE A 119 -11.72 2.43 -15.74
C PHE A 119 -10.53 2.23 -14.81
N ALA A 120 -10.31 3.16 -13.85
CA ALA A 120 -9.10 3.11 -13.05
C ALA A 120 -9.19 2.07 -11.94
N ARG A 121 -8.15 1.24 -11.82
CA ARG A 121 -7.84 0.48 -10.61
C ARG A 121 -7.64 1.46 -9.45
N VAL A 122 -7.87 1.00 -8.23
CA VAL A 122 -7.73 1.82 -6.99
C VAL A 122 -6.42 2.63 -6.98
N SER A 123 -5.33 2.04 -7.45
CA SER A 123 -4.01 2.67 -7.50
C SER A 123 -3.89 3.85 -8.48
N GLU A 124 -4.61 3.83 -9.59
CA GLU A 124 -4.59 4.93 -10.58
C GLU A 124 -5.41 6.12 -10.13
N LYS A 125 -6.53 5.86 -9.45
CA LYS A 125 -7.37 6.90 -8.86
C LYS A 125 -6.63 7.69 -7.77
N LEU A 126 -5.84 7.00 -6.92
CA LEU A 126 -5.04 7.62 -5.86
C LEU A 126 -3.89 8.48 -6.40
N ALA A 127 -3.21 8.04 -7.46
CA ALA A 127 -2.13 8.81 -8.06
C ALA A 127 -2.57 10.17 -8.62
N ARG A 128 -3.84 10.29 -9.08
CA ARG A 128 -4.40 11.56 -9.60
C ARG A 128 -4.82 12.54 -8.51
N LEU A 129 -5.20 12.05 -7.33
CA LEU A 129 -5.51 12.90 -6.17
C LEU A 129 -4.26 13.56 -5.61
N ALA A 130 -3.14 12.84 -5.58
CA ALA A 130 -1.84 13.37 -5.17
C ALA A 130 -1.36 14.53 -6.07
N ALA A 131 -1.68 14.50 -7.37
CA ALA A 131 -1.29 15.55 -8.33
C ALA A 131 -2.00 16.89 -8.13
N ARG A 132 -3.11 16.96 -7.37
CA ARG A 132 -3.88 18.19 -7.13
C ARG A 132 -3.49 18.97 -5.86
N ALA A 133 -2.70 18.35 -4.96
CA ALA A 133 -2.34 18.92 -3.66
C ALA A 133 -1.05 19.76 -3.69
N GLY A 134 -0.78 20.53 -4.73
CA GLY A 134 0.46 21.29 -4.90
C GLY A 134 0.76 22.31 -3.82
N ARG A 135 1.98 22.31 -3.27
CA ARG A 135 2.61 23.46 -2.57
C ARG A 135 4.14 23.57 -2.73
N ARG A 136 4.61 24.76 -2.60
CA ARG A 136 5.77 25.53 -3.04
C ARG A 136 7.19 25.06 -2.65
N GLU A 137 7.42 24.09 -1.82
CA GLU A 137 8.76 23.68 -1.36
C GLU A 137 9.36 22.47 -2.10
N LEU A 138 8.56 21.86 -2.96
CA LEU A 138 8.97 20.80 -3.89
C LEU A 138 9.89 21.30 -5.02
N GLN A 139 10.17 22.59 -5.14
CA GLN A 139 10.80 23.17 -6.33
C GLN A 139 12.22 22.67 -6.61
N THR A 140 12.96 22.20 -5.61
CA THR A 140 14.35 21.76 -5.84
C THR A 140 14.42 20.28 -6.26
N LEU A 141 13.53 19.42 -5.78
CA LEU A 141 13.43 18.01 -6.20
C LEU A 141 12.59 17.83 -7.45
N LEU A 142 11.56 18.68 -7.63
CA LEU A 142 10.73 18.73 -8.83
C LEU A 142 11.38 19.53 -9.96
N ALA A 143 12.41 20.32 -9.68
CA ALA A 143 13.21 21.02 -10.66
C ALA A 143 14.22 20.08 -11.36
N ALA A 144 14.52 18.91 -10.78
CA ALA A 144 15.39 17.93 -11.41
C ALA A 144 14.75 17.42 -12.70
N THR A 145 15.50 17.48 -13.79
CA THR A 145 15.08 17.06 -15.10
C THR A 145 15.43 15.59 -15.38
N VAL A 146 14.73 14.97 -16.32
CA VAL A 146 15.04 13.61 -16.79
C VAL A 146 16.48 13.51 -17.27
N ARG A 147 17.03 14.59 -17.84
CA ARG A 147 18.43 14.69 -18.29
C ARG A 147 19.42 14.50 -17.13
N GLU A 148 19.16 15.11 -15.97
CA GLU A 148 20.04 15.05 -14.80
C GLU A 148 20.13 13.65 -14.17
N LEU A 149 19.16 12.79 -14.44
CA LEU A 149 19.16 11.41 -13.96
C LEU A 149 20.16 10.52 -14.69
N GLY A 150 20.67 10.93 -15.86
CA GLY A 150 21.51 10.09 -16.71
C GLY A 150 20.70 9.00 -17.40
N VAL A 151 20.11 9.36 -18.54
CA VAL A 151 19.32 8.43 -19.35
C VAL A 151 20.23 7.32 -19.91
N ARG A 152 19.81 6.05 -19.74
CA ARG A 152 20.54 4.92 -20.34
C ARG A 152 20.43 5.01 -21.86
N GLU A 153 21.58 4.96 -22.53
CA GLU A 153 21.63 4.97 -23.99
C GLU A 153 20.81 3.82 -24.58
N ALA A 154 19.92 4.16 -25.49
CA ALA A 154 19.05 3.18 -26.11
C ALA A 154 19.83 2.26 -27.05
N LEU A 155 19.59 0.96 -26.95
CA LEU A 155 20.02 0.01 -27.96
C LEU A 155 18.96 -0.03 -29.08
N PHE A 156 19.40 0.26 -30.30
CA PHE A 156 18.56 0.20 -31.47
C PHE A 156 18.77 -1.11 -32.24
N LEU A 157 17.68 -1.73 -32.64
CA LEU A 157 17.61 -2.87 -33.56
C LEU A 157 16.76 -2.49 -34.75
N ASP A 158 16.92 -3.19 -35.87
CA ASP A 158 16.07 -3.00 -37.04
C ASP A 158 14.76 -3.78 -36.91
N ALA A 159 13.70 -3.26 -37.56
CA ALA A 159 12.40 -3.91 -37.60
C ALA A 159 12.42 -5.32 -38.21
N ALA A 160 13.44 -5.60 -39.04
CA ALA A 160 13.68 -6.90 -39.65
C ALA A 160 14.45 -7.87 -38.76
N ASP A 161 15.12 -7.37 -37.69
CA ASP A 161 15.77 -8.23 -36.72
C ASP A 161 14.76 -9.11 -35.98
N THR A 162 15.21 -10.25 -35.49
CA THR A 162 14.33 -11.26 -34.90
C THR A 162 14.15 -11.09 -33.40
N VAL A 163 13.11 -11.71 -32.84
CA VAL A 163 12.87 -11.81 -31.39
C VAL A 163 14.07 -12.44 -30.67
N VAL A 164 14.74 -13.43 -31.28
CA VAL A 164 15.96 -14.04 -30.72
C VAL A 164 17.13 -13.05 -30.70
N ASP A 165 17.27 -12.21 -31.73
CA ASP A 165 18.33 -11.18 -31.74
C ASP A 165 18.09 -10.15 -30.65
N ALA A 166 16.84 -9.73 -30.43
CA ALA A 166 16.49 -8.86 -29.32
C ALA A 166 16.80 -9.52 -27.96
N ALA A 167 16.42 -10.79 -27.77
CA ALA A 167 16.71 -11.54 -26.54
C ALA A 167 18.21 -11.62 -26.27
N ARG A 168 19.00 -11.91 -27.30
CA ARG A 168 20.46 -11.99 -27.20
C ARG A 168 21.09 -10.64 -26.86
N ALA A 169 20.65 -9.59 -27.54
CA ALA A 169 21.12 -8.22 -27.34
C ALA A 169 20.79 -7.71 -25.92
N MET A 170 19.55 -7.92 -25.46
CA MET A 170 19.09 -7.55 -24.12
C MET A 170 19.86 -8.31 -23.04
N LYS A 171 20.07 -9.63 -23.21
CA LYS A 171 20.85 -10.45 -22.28
C LYS A 171 22.31 -9.97 -22.18
N THR A 172 22.96 -9.72 -23.33
CA THR A 172 24.37 -9.34 -23.38
C THR A 172 24.63 -7.98 -22.72
N ARG A 173 23.69 -7.05 -22.81
CA ARG A 173 23.82 -5.70 -22.26
C ARG A 173 23.02 -5.48 -20.96
N SER A 174 22.43 -6.52 -20.42
CA SER A 174 21.58 -6.46 -19.20
C SER A 174 20.47 -5.39 -19.32
N LEU A 175 19.83 -5.34 -20.50
CA LEU A 175 18.75 -4.41 -20.80
C LEU A 175 17.38 -5.12 -20.69
N HIS A 176 16.34 -4.35 -20.36
CA HIS A 176 14.96 -4.84 -20.30
C HIS A 176 14.09 -4.37 -21.46
N SER A 177 14.67 -3.61 -22.39
CA SER A 177 14.01 -3.13 -23.60
C SER A 177 15.02 -2.75 -24.66
N VAL A 178 14.58 -2.77 -25.93
CA VAL A 178 15.31 -2.24 -27.09
C VAL A 178 14.38 -1.33 -27.90
N LEU A 179 14.95 -0.34 -28.56
CA LEU A 179 14.22 0.47 -29.53
C LEU A 179 14.34 -0.17 -30.91
N VAL A 180 13.24 -0.16 -31.67
CA VAL A 180 13.14 -0.83 -32.98
C VAL A 180 12.91 0.21 -34.06
N ARG A 181 13.81 0.29 -35.05
CA ARG A 181 13.70 1.21 -36.19
C ARG A 181 12.93 0.58 -37.36
N ARG A 182 11.95 1.31 -37.88
CA ARG A 182 11.23 0.96 -39.09
C ARG A 182 11.12 2.19 -39.99
N GLY A 183 12.10 2.40 -40.85
CA GLY A 183 12.26 3.66 -41.58
C GLY A 183 12.46 4.82 -40.59
N ASP A 184 11.63 5.86 -40.69
CA ASP A 184 11.67 7.00 -39.76
C ASP A 184 10.93 6.74 -38.46
N ALA A 185 10.15 5.67 -38.37
CA ALA A 185 9.41 5.32 -37.16
C ALA A 185 10.30 4.53 -36.17
N VAL A 186 10.15 4.85 -34.88
CA VAL A 186 10.79 4.11 -33.78
C VAL A 186 9.73 3.48 -32.92
N GLY A 187 9.89 2.20 -32.66
CA GLY A 187 9.08 1.44 -31.71
C GLY A 187 9.90 0.98 -30.52
N ILE A 188 9.25 0.36 -29.54
CA ILE A 188 9.88 -0.26 -28.38
C ILE A 188 9.47 -1.74 -28.30
N PHE A 189 10.44 -2.60 -27.97
CA PHE A 189 10.23 -4.02 -27.67
C PHE A 189 10.81 -4.31 -26.28
N THR A 190 10.04 -4.98 -25.41
CA THR A 190 10.32 -5.10 -23.99
C THR A 190 10.31 -6.56 -23.52
N SER A 191 10.78 -6.80 -22.29
CA SER A 191 10.71 -8.12 -21.65
C SER A 191 9.28 -8.68 -21.56
N SER A 192 8.24 -7.84 -21.53
CA SER A 192 6.85 -8.28 -21.54
C SER A 192 6.43 -8.83 -22.89
N ASP A 193 6.96 -8.29 -23.98
CA ASP A 193 6.59 -8.71 -25.35
C ASP A 193 7.13 -10.12 -25.68
N PHE A 194 8.23 -10.57 -25.01
CA PHE A 194 8.67 -11.98 -25.11
C PHE A 194 7.63 -12.95 -24.56
N ARG A 195 6.96 -12.59 -23.46
CA ARG A 195 5.91 -13.43 -22.88
C ARG A 195 4.75 -13.57 -23.86
N ASP A 196 4.38 -12.49 -24.52
CA ASP A 196 3.31 -12.48 -25.51
C ASP A 196 3.69 -13.32 -26.75
N VAL A 197 4.95 -13.25 -27.20
CA VAL A 197 5.49 -14.11 -28.27
C VAL A 197 5.38 -15.60 -27.90
N VAL A 198 5.73 -15.96 -26.66
CA VAL A 198 5.64 -17.35 -26.17
C VAL A 198 4.18 -17.81 -26.04
N LEU A 199 3.31 -16.97 -25.51
CA LEU A 199 1.89 -17.28 -25.33
C LEU A 199 1.15 -17.45 -26.66
N ASP A 200 1.53 -16.66 -27.66
CA ASP A 200 0.97 -16.75 -29.02
C ASP A 200 1.62 -17.85 -29.87
N GLY A 201 2.58 -18.58 -29.33
CA GLY A 201 3.27 -19.68 -30.02
C GLY A 201 4.10 -19.24 -31.22
N LEU A 202 4.57 -17.98 -31.26
CA LEU A 202 5.34 -17.45 -32.37
C LEU A 202 6.78 -17.96 -32.34
N PRO A 203 7.37 -18.26 -33.50
CA PRO A 203 8.75 -18.70 -33.61
C PRO A 203 9.73 -17.59 -33.27
N GLY A 204 10.92 -17.95 -32.80
CA GLY A 204 11.95 -17.01 -32.36
C GLY A 204 12.54 -16.15 -33.50
N ASP A 205 12.38 -16.56 -34.75
CA ASP A 205 12.76 -15.82 -35.97
C ASP A 205 11.69 -14.80 -36.43
N THR A 206 10.63 -14.62 -35.64
CA THR A 206 9.61 -13.59 -35.89
C THR A 206 10.28 -12.21 -35.91
N PRO A 207 10.06 -11.40 -37.00
CA PRO A 207 10.60 -10.05 -37.05
C PRO A 207 10.05 -9.13 -35.95
N LEU A 208 10.88 -8.27 -35.40
CA LEU A 208 10.51 -7.31 -34.36
C LEU A 208 9.38 -6.37 -34.80
N ALA A 209 9.31 -6.06 -36.09
CA ALA A 209 8.21 -5.26 -36.67
C ALA A 209 6.82 -5.79 -36.34
N ALA A 210 6.66 -7.09 -36.12
CA ALA A 210 5.38 -7.72 -35.85
C ALA A 210 4.91 -7.52 -34.40
N ARG A 211 5.82 -7.18 -33.48
CA ARG A 211 5.55 -7.13 -32.04
C ARG A 211 5.99 -5.84 -31.33
N ALA A 212 6.93 -5.10 -31.93
CA ALA A 212 7.32 -3.80 -31.38
C ALA A 212 6.15 -2.81 -31.42
N ARG A 213 6.00 -2.04 -30.35
CA ARG A 213 4.98 -0.98 -30.27
C ARG A 213 5.55 0.31 -30.82
N PHE A 214 4.95 0.85 -31.89
CA PHE A 214 5.38 2.06 -32.55
C PHE A 214 4.70 3.34 -32.03
N GLU A 215 3.71 3.21 -31.17
CA GLU A 215 3.19 4.32 -30.37
C GLU A 215 4.00 4.42 -29.08
N LEU A 216 5.00 5.30 -29.08
CA LEU A 216 5.90 5.46 -27.96
C LEU A 216 5.23 6.28 -26.84
N ILE A 217 5.28 5.76 -25.63
CA ILE A 217 5.04 6.55 -24.43
C ILE A 217 6.37 7.23 -24.10
N ALA A 218 6.44 8.54 -24.32
CA ALA A 218 7.68 9.29 -24.26
C ALA A 218 7.57 10.53 -23.34
N VAL A 219 8.72 10.97 -22.83
CA VAL A 219 8.90 12.22 -22.10
C VAL A 219 10.09 12.97 -22.69
N ASP A 220 10.08 14.29 -22.63
CA ASP A 220 11.23 15.09 -23.07
C ASP A 220 12.36 15.02 -22.03
N ALA A 221 13.62 15.09 -22.50
CA ALA A 221 14.79 15.06 -21.62
C ALA A 221 14.83 16.25 -20.66
N ASP A 222 14.24 17.38 -21.03
CA ASP A 222 14.14 18.58 -20.21
C ASP A 222 12.86 18.63 -19.36
N ALA A 223 11.97 17.63 -19.49
CA ALA A 223 10.84 17.47 -18.60
C ALA A 223 11.29 17.13 -17.18
N HIS A 224 10.48 17.47 -16.19
CA HIS A 224 10.77 17.13 -14.81
C HIS A 224 10.62 15.62 -14.56
N LEU A 225 11.40 15.08 -13.62
CA LEU A 225 11.31 13.67 -13.22
C LEU A 225 9.91 13.27 -12.78
N PHE A 226 9.18 14.21 -12.21
CA PHE A 226 7.79 14.03 -11.84
C PHE A 226 6.88 13.77 -13.04
N ASP A 227 7.10 14.47 -14.16
CA ASP A 227 6.32 14.27 -15.39
C ASP A 227 6.58 12.88 -15.97
N ALA A 228 7.80 12.38 -15.86
CA ALA A 228 8.14 11.01 -16.24
C ALA A 228 7.41 9.98 -15.37
N LEU A 229 7.39 10.17 -14.04
CA LEU A 229 6.65 9.32 -13.11
C LEU A 229 5.14 9.34 -13.38
N LEU A 230 4.57 10.53 -13.60
CA LEU A 230 3.17 10.69 -13.98
C LEU A 230 2.84 9.98 -15.30
N THR A 231 3.73 10.10 -16.27
CA THR A 231 3.56 9.44 -17.57
C THR A 231 3.59 7.93 -17.42
N MET A 232 4.55 7.38 -16.65
CA MET A 232 4.60 5.95 -16.34
C MET A 232 3.33 5.47 -15.63
N THR A 233 2.85 6.24 -14.67
CA THR A 233 1.65 5.93 -13.89
C THR A 233 0.39 6.01 -14.76
N ARG A 234 0.29 7.06 -15.60
CA ARG A 234 -0.88 7.30 -16.48
C ARG A 234 -1.08 6.18 -17.50
N HIS A 235 0.02 5.64 -18.02
CA HIS A 235 0.00 4.62 -19.04
C HIS A 235 0.22 3.18 -18.52
N ASP A 236 0.29 3.01 -17.19
CA ASP A 236 0.60 1.72 -16.52
C ASP A 236 1.86 1.03 -17.09
N VAL A 237 2.89 1.84 -17.35
CA VAL A 237 4.17 1.35 -17.88
C VAL A 237 5.29 1.55 -16.87
N ARG A 238 6.25 0.62 -16.85
CA ARG A 238 7.42 0.69 -15.97
C ARG A 238 8.59 1.44 -16.59
N ARG A 239 8.44 1.93 -17.83
CA ARG A 239 9.45 2.66 -18.57
C ARG A 239 8.84 3.59 -19.59
N VAL A 240 9.53 4.68 -19.86
CA VAL A 240 9.19 5.65 -20.90
C VAL A 240 10.40 5.90 -21.78
N VAL A 241 10.14 6.20 -23.04
CA VAL A 241 11.21 6.62 -23.95
C VAL A 241 11.53 8.09 -23.67
N VAL A 242 12.80 8.40 -23.49
CA VAL A 242 13.25 9.77 -23.33
C VAL A 242 13.57 10.34 -24.71
N THR A 243 13.03 11.51 -25.02
CA THR A 243 13.24 12.19 -26.29
C THR A 243 13.94 13.53 -26.09
N GLU A 244 14.74 13.91 -27.06
CA GLU A 244 15.29 15.27 -27.18
C GLU A 244 14.92 15.81 -28.56
N ARG A 245 14.19 16.92 -28.58
CA ARG A 245 13.68 17.52 -29.83
C ARG A 245 12.96 16.51 -30.73
N GLY A 246 12.18 15.61 -30.11
CA GLY A 246 11.42 14.57 -30.79
C GLY A 246 12.22 13.35 -31.26
N ARG A 247 13.53 13.27 -30.97
CA ARG A 247 14.37 12.10 -31.27
C ARG A 247 14.59 11.27 -30.01
N PRO A 248 14.41 9.94 -30.04
CA PRO A 248 14.68 9.07 -28.91
C PRO A 248 16.17 9.11 -28.52
N LEU A 249 16.44 9.46 -27.26
CA LEU A 249 17.75 9.43 -26.61
C LEU A 249 18.03 8.12 -25.91
N GLY A 250 17.03 7.64 -25.19
CA GLY A 250 17.18 6.47 -24.33
C GLY A 250 15.87 6.03 -23.71
N VAL A 251 15.98 5.17 -22.72
CA VAL A 251 14.84 4.67 -21.93
C VAL A 251 15.08 4.99 -20.46
N LEU A 252 14.06 5.54 -19.81
CA LEU A 252 14.02 5.76 -18.37
C LEU A 252 13.13 4.69 -17.75
N GLU A 253 13.65 3.94 -16.80
CA GLU A 253 12.91 2.93 -16.04
C GLU A 253 12.44 3.47 -14.69
N GLN A 254 11.36 2.92 -14.16
CA GLN A 254 10.84 3.27 -12.82
C GLN A 254 11.91 3.06 -11.73
N VAL A 255 12.81 2.07 -11.90
CA VAL A 255 13.92 1.83 -10.99
C VAL A 255 14.96 2.96 -11.01
N ASP A 256 15.14 3.65 -12.13
CA ASP A 256 16.07 4.78 -12.23
C ASP A 256 15.51 5.98 -11.44
N LEU A 257 14.20 6.22 -11.52
CA LEU A 257 13.52 7.22 -10.68
C LEU A 257 13.63 6.89 -9.19
N LEU A 258 13.42 5.62 -8.83
CA LEU A 258 13.59 5.16 -7.45
C LEU A 258 15.05 5.32 -6.98
N SER A 259 16.02 5.10 -7.85
CA SER A 259 17.44 5.31 -7.55
C SER A 259 17.77 6.78 -7.32
N PHE A 260 17.19 7.70 -8.07
CA PHE A 260 17.35 9.14 -7.85
C PHE A 260 16.73 9.58 -6.52
N PHE A 261 15.51 9.14 -6.23
CA PHE A 261 14.89 9.38 -4.92
C PHE A 261 15.67 8.70 -3.78
N SER A 262 16.28 7.54 -4.03
CA SER A 262 17.15 6.86 -3.08
C SER A 262 18.49 7.57 -2.88
N THR A 263 18.95 8.42 -3.80
CA THR A 263 20.15 9.24 -3.60
C THR A 263 19.97 10.24 -2.45
N HIS A 264 18.77 10.78 -2.26
CA HIS A 264 18.44 11.62 -1.10
C HIS A 264 18.30 10.78 0.17
N SER A 265 17.72 9.58 0.08
CA SER A 265 17.71 8.62 1.19
C SER A 265 19.12 8.12 1.52
N HIS A 266 19.99 8.01 0.52
CA HIS A 266 21.41 7.65 0.71
C HIS A 266 22.15 8.70 1.54
N LEU A 267 21.89 9.99 1.34
CA LEU A 267 22.47 11.05 2.16
C LEU A 267 22.01 10.97 3.63
N ILE A 268 20.74 10.65 3.87
CA ILE A 268 20.23 10.42 5.24
C ILE A 268 20.89 9.18 5.83
N ALA A 269 20.97 8.09 5.08
CA ALA A 269 21.63 6.86 5.50
C ALA A 269 23.12 7.09 5.83
N GLU A 270 23.84 7.83 4.98
CA GLU A 270 25.24 8.19 5.21
C GLU A 270 25.43 9.08 6.45
N ARG A 271 24.52 10.04 6.70
CA ARG A 271 24.52 10.84 7.93
C ARG A 271 24.30 9.97 9.16
N ILE A 272 23.37 9.02 9.10
CA ILE A 272 23.14 8.05 10.19
C ILE A 272 24.39 7.23 10.44
N ASP A 273 24.98 6.66 9.40
CA ASP A 273 26.16 5.77 9.52
C ASP A 273 27.39 6.52 10.08
N ARG A 274 27.56 7.80 9.72
CA ARG A 274 28.68 8.66 10.19
C ARG A 274 28.42 9.36 11.51
N ALA A 275 27.19 9.34 12.03
CA ALA A 275 26.86 10.01 13.27
C ALA A 275 27.69 9.45 14.44
N GLY A 276 28.42 10.33 15.13
CA GLY A 276 29.21 10.00 16.31
C GLY A 276 28.52 10.33 17.63
N THR A 277 27.37 11.01 17.58
CA THR A 277 26.60 11.46 18.76
C THR A 277 25.11 11.23 18.57
N LEU A 278 24.35 11.19 19.67
CA LEU A 278 22.89 11.07 19.64
C LEU A 278 22.23 12.31 19.02
N ASP A 279 22.81 13.50 19.21
CA ASP A 279 22.28 14.73 18.59
C ASP A 279 22.38 14.68 17.06
N ALA A 280 23.51 14.19 16.52
CA ALA A 280 23.67 14.01 15.08
C ALA A 280 22.68 12.95 14.52
N LEU A 281 22.35 11.92 15.31
CA LEU A 281 21.31 10.94 14.95
C LEU A 281 19.91 11.56 15.01
N ALA A 282 19.62 12.40 16.00
CA ALA A 282 18.34 13.12 16.10
C ALA A 282 18.11 14.01 14.88
N ASP A 283 19.16 14.75 14.45
CA ASP A 283 19.09 15.58 13.25
C ASP A 283 18.83 14.74 11.99
N ALA A 284 19.54 13.62 11.83
CA ALA A 284 19.33 12.72 10.71
C ALA A 284 17.93 12.08 10.73
N ALA A 285 17.49 11.65 11.90
CA ALA A 285 16.12 11.13 12.09
C ALA A 285 15.07 12.19 11.71
N GLY A 286 15.31 13.47 12.03
CA GLY A 286 14.45 14.60 11.65
C GLY A 286 14.21 14.74 10.16
N GLN A 287 15.11 14.26 9.31
CA GLN A 287 14.98 14.31 7.85
C GLN A 287 14.03 13.24 7.28
N ILE A 288 13.82 12.13 7.99
CA ILE A 288 12.99 11.01 7.47
C ILE A 288 11.54 11.44 7.21
N PRO A 289 10.82 12.11 8.13
CA PRO A 289 9.45 12.57 7.86
C PRO A 289 9.37 13.60 6.71
N LEU A 290 10.38 14.45 6.56
CA LEU A 290 10.42 15.41 5.46
C LEU A 290 10.55 14.70 4.11
N LEU A 291 11.45 13.70 4.03
CA LEU A 291 11.56 12.84 2.85
C LEU A 291 10.25 12.13 2.55
N VAL A 292 9.57 11.56 3.57
CA VAL A 292 8.27 10.90 3.41
C VAL A 292 7.22 11.88 2.86
N GLY A 293 7.11 13.10 3.41
CA GLY A 293 6.20 14.13 2.93
C GLY A 293 6.41 14.41 1.44
N HIS A 294 7.64 14.67 1.03
CA HIS A 294 7.99 14.92 -0.38
C HIS A 294 7.61 13.74 -1.30
N LEU A 295 7.87 12.51 -0.86
CA LEU A 295 7.56 11.32 -1.67
C LEU A 295 6.06 11.03 -1.74
N VAL A 296 5.28 11.36 -0.70
CA VAL A 296 3.81 11.30 -0.71
C VAL A 296 3.26 12.28 -1.73
N ASP A 297 3.75 13.51 -1.72
CA ASP A 297 3.34 14.54 -2.68
C ASP A 297 3.71 14.16 -4.12
N ALA A 298 4.83 13.44 -4.29
CA ALA A 298 5.25 12.85 -5.58
C ALA A 298 4.43 11.60 -5.98
N GLY A 299 3.42 11.19 -5.20
CA GLY A 299 2.54 10.07 -5.55
C GLY A 299 3.12 8.68 -5.30
N VAL A 300 4.23 8.56 -4.55
CA VAL A 300 4.81 7.26 -4.20
C VAL A 300 3.85 6.49 -3.29
N LYS A 301 3.60 5.22 -3.64
CA LYS A 301 2.65 4.36 -2.89
C LYS A 301 3.17 4.04 -1.48
N ALA A 302 2.26 4.02 -0.51
CA ALA A 302 2.57 3.76 0.89
C ALA A 302 3.44 2.51 1.15
N PRO A 303 3.24 1.35 0.49
CA PRO A 303 4.12 0.19 0.70
C PRO A 303 5.58 0.40 0.30
N HIS A 304 5.84 1.19 -0.76
CA HIS A 304 7.22 1.52 -1.17
C HIS A 304 7.87 2.49 -0.19
N LEU A 305 7.10 3.47 0.29
CA LEU A 305 7.55 4.40 1.34
C LEU A 305 7.89 3.64 2.62
N ALA A 306 7.07 2.68 3.02
CA ALA A 306 7.29 1.88 4.21
C ALA A 306 8.63 1.11 4.13
N ARG A 307 8.93 0.48 3.01
CA ARG A 307 10.22 -0.21 2.80
C ARG A 307 11.42 0.74 2.87
N LEU A 308 11.29 1.94 2.30
CA LEU A 308 12.35 2.95 2.37
C LEU A 308 12.57 3.42 3.81
N VAL A 309 11.49 3.74 4.53
CA VAL A 309 11.54 4.17 5.93
C VAL A 309 12.11 3.06 6.82
N GLN A 310 11.70 1.81 6.61
CA GLN A 310 12.25 0.65 7.33
C GLN A 310 13.77 0.55 7.16
N ALA A 311 14.28 0.70 5.93
CA ALA A 311 15.71 0.64 5.67
C ALA A 311 16.49 1.76 6.39
N LEU A 312 15.92 2.97 6.49
CA LEU A 312 16.50 4.09 7.23
C LEU A 312 16.40 3.88 8.75
N ASN A 313 15.23 3.44 9.24
CA ASN A 313 15.00 3.17 10.66
C ASN A 313 15.90 2.03 11.17
N ALA A 314 16.06 0.96 10.38
CA ALA A 314 16.97 -0.14 10.74
C ALA A 314 18.41 0.35 10.98
N ARG A 315 18.93 1.23 10.08
CA ARG A 315 20.24 1.86 10.25
C ARG A 315 20.27 2.79 11.47
N LEU A 316 19.25 3.62 11.64
CA LEU A 316 19.13 4.53 12.77
C LEU A 316 19.15 3.77 14.10
N PHE A 317 18.37 2.71 14.21
CA PHE A 317 18.27 1.89 15.43
C PHE A 317 19.57 1.13 15.67
N ALA A 318 20.17 0.54 14.64
CA ALA A 318 21.45 -0.13 14.75
C ALA A 318 22.54 0.84 15.21
N ARG A 319 22.62 2.04 14.63
CA ARG A 319 23.61 3.04 15.01
C ARG A 319 23.36 3.59 16.41
N THR A 320 22.10 3.82 16.79
CA THR A 320 21.74 4.23 18.16
C THR A 320 22.22 3.18 19.17
N TRP A 321 21.95 1.89 18.89
CA TRP A 321 22.39 0.80 19.76
C TRP A 321 23.90 0.78 19.93
N GLN A 322 24.66 0.94 18.84
CA GLN A 322 26.14 1.02 18.88
C GLN A 322 26.67 2.19 19.71
N LEU A 323 25.94 3.32 19.76
CA LEU A 323 26.38 4.50 20.52
C LEU A 323 26.02 4.41 22.03
N VAL A 324 24.91 3.78 22.37
CA VAL A 324 24.43 3.74 23.77
C VAL A 324 24.87 2.49 24.52
N ALA A 325 25.09 1.37 23.81
CA ALA A 325 25.49 0.12 24.45
C ALA A 325 27.03 0.05 24.62
N PRO A 326 27.52 -0.42 25.76
CA PRO A 326 28.94 -0.77 25.90
C PRO A 326 29.37 -1.73 24.78
N PRO A 327 30.62 -1.64 24.27
CA PRO A 327 31.06 -2.47 23.15
C PRO A 327 30.85 -3.98 23.36
N ALA A 328 31.07 -4.50 24.56
CA ALA A 328 30.82 -5.90 24.89
C ALA A 328 29.35 -6.27 24.78
N VAL A 329 28.44 -5.42 25.28
CA VAL A 329 26.98 -5.61 25.18
C VAL A 329 26.51 -5.55 23.73
N ALA A 330 26.98 -4.57 22.96
CA ALA A 330 26.63 -4.44 21.54
C ALA A 330 27.08 -5.66 20.73
N ALA A 331 28.28 -6.18 20.97
CA ALA A 331 28.84 -7.35 20.28
C ALA A 331 28.13 -8.67 20.65
N ALA A 332 27.59 -8.76 21.87
CA ALA A 332 26.94 -9.97 22.38
C ALA A 332 25.42 -9.97 22.20
N SER A 333 24.85 -8.95 21.56
CA SER A 333 23.39 -8.79 21.45
C SER A 333 22.91 -8.65 20.01
N SER A 334 21.63 -8.99 19.82
CA SER A 334 20.88 -8.80 18.59
C SER A 334 19.67 -7.94 18.89
N LEU A 335 19.61 -6.76 18.29
CA LEU A 335 18.48 -5.85 18.38
C LEU A 335 17.42 -6.25 17.36
N ILE A 336 16.19 -6.38 17.82
CA ILE A 336 15.04 -6.86 17.05
C ILE A 336 13.99 -5.76 17.03
N VAL A 337 13.39 -5.52 15.87
CA VAL A 337 12.19 -4.70 15.71
C VAL A 337 10.97 -5.60 15.56
N LEU A 338 9.82 -5.10 15.98
CA LEU A 338 8.58 -5.86 16.10
C LEU A 338 7.42 -5.09 15.45
N GLY A 339 6.24 -5.68 15.44
CA GLY A 339 5.02 -5.00 15.02
C GLY A 339 5.10 -4.43 13.59
N SER A 340 4.66 -3.19 13.39
CA SER A 340 4.68 -2.55 12.06
C SER A 340 6.09 -2.26 11.56
N GLU A 341 7.05 -2.01 12.45
CA GLU A 341 8.46 -1.82 12.09
C GLU A 341 9.07 -3.13 11.61
N GLY A 342 8.87 -4.24 12.37
CA GLY A 342 9.34 -5.57 11.98
C GLY A 342 8.75 -6.06 10.65
N ARG A 343 7.51 -5.68 10.36
CA ARG A 343 6.89 -5.98 9.07
C ARG A 343 7.35 -5.08 7.92
N GLY A 344 8.09 -4.00 8.18
CA GLY A 344 8.43 -3.00 7.16
C GLY A 344 7.21 -2.26 6.62
N GLU A 345 6.21 -2.03 7.46
CA GLU A 345 4.95 -1.36 7.13
C GLU A 345 4.77 -0.03 7.86
N GLN A 346 5.74 0.37 8.68
CA GLN A 346 5.75 1.64 9.38
C GLN A 346 6.27 2.75 8.47
N ILE A 347 5.55 3.87 8.38
CA ILE A 347 5.94 5.00 7.54
C ILE A 347 6.18 6.25 8.39
N LEU A 348 5.31 6.51 9.36
CA LEU A 348 5.43 7.62 10.29
C LEU A 348 6.11 7.15 11.58
N ARG A 349 6.66 8.08 12.34
CA ARG A 349 7.16 7.82 13.68
C ARG A 349 5.98 7.49 14.59
N THR A 350 5.72 6.21 14.72
CA THR A 350 4.76 5.68 15.71
C THR A 350 5.53 5.15 16.91
N ASP A 351 4.83 4.46 17.79
CA ASP A 351 5.40 3.85 18.99
C ASP A 351 6.57 2.90 18.67
N GLN A 352 7.51 2.83 19.62
CA GLN A 352 8.63 1.91 19.57
C GLN A 352 8.12 0.49 19.85
N ASP A 353 8.39 -0.45 18.93
CA ASP A 353 8.18 -1.88 19.17
C ASP A 353 9.50 -2.60 18.91
N ASN A 354 10.21 -2.99 19.98
CA ASN A 354 11.54 -3.61 19.86
C ASN A 354 11.84 -4.61 20.98
N ALA A 355 12.80 -5.50 20.70
CA ALA A 355 13.24 -6.54 21.62
C ALA A 355 14.75 -6.76 21.53
N LEU A 356 15.32 -7.47 22.50
CA LEU A 356 16.73 -7.77 22.55
C LEU A 356 16.98 -9.23 22.90
N LEU A 357 17.82 -9.86 22.09
CA LEU A 357 18.48 -11.12 22.40
C LEU A 357 19.92 -10.82 22.80
N TYR A 358 20.43 -11.45 23.86
CA TYR A 358 21.83 -11.28 24.25
C TYR A 358 22.42 -12.56 24.82
N ARG A 359 23.75 -12.69 24.79
CA ARG A 359 24.50 -13.75 25.46
C ARG A 359 25.24 -13.16 26.64
N GLU A 360 25.14 -13.81 27.81
CA GLU A 360 25.89 -13.43 28.99
C GLU A 360 27.37 -13.77 28.82
N GLY A 361 28.26 -12.98 29.43
CA GLY A 361 29.69 -13.13 29.34
C GLY A 361 30.44 -11.99 30.04
N ASP A 362 31.75 -11.91 29.89
CA ASP A 362 32.58 -10.87 30.50
C ASP A 362 32.10 -9.47 30.05
N GLY A 363 31.65 -8.67 31.03
CA GLY A 363 31.10 -7.32 30.78
C GLY A 363 29.68 -7.29 30.23
N VAL A 364 29.00 -8.44 30.15
CA VAL A 364 27.62 -8.58 29.66
C VAL A 364 26.78 -9.30 30.71
N ASP A 365 26.32 -8.55 31.66
CA ASP A 365 25.36 -9.01 32.68
C ASP A 365 23.98 -8.34 32.50
N ALA A 366 23.00 -8.81 33.21
CA ALA A 366 21.63 -8.30 33.13
C ALA A 366 21.51 -6.82 33.49
N ALA A 367 22.39 -6.27 34.33
CA ALA A 367 22.39 -4.87 34.76
C ALA A 367 22.95 -3.96 33.63
N ALA A 368 24.09 -4.34 33.04
CA ALA A 368 24.68 -3.62 31.94
C ALA A 368 23.74 -3.58 30.72
N VAL A 369 23.09 -4.73 30.39
CA VAL A 369 22.09 -4.83 29.34
C VAL A 369 20.87 -3.96 29.64
N ALA A 370 20.38 -3.94 30.90
CA ALA A 370 19.23 -3.13 31.29
C ALA A 370 19.52 -1.63 31.18
N GLN A 371 20.73 -1.19 31.55
CA GLN A 371 21.16 0.20 31.41
C GLN A 371 21.23 0.62 29.94
N ALA A 372 21.86 -0.19 29.08
CA ALA A 372 21.93 0.07 27.65
C ALA A 372 20.54 0.12 27.00
N ALA A 373 19.64 -0.81 27.37
CA ALA A 373 18.25 -0.86 26.89
C ALA A 373 17.46 0.39 27.30
N ALA A 374 17.61 0.87 28.53
CA ALA A 374 16.98 2.11 28.99
C ALA A 374 17.48 3.34 28.22
N ALA A 375 18.81 3.42 27.99
CA ALA A 375 19.42 4.49 27.20
C ALA A 375 18.93 4.47 25.74
N PHE A 376 18.80 3.30 25.13
CA PHE A 376 18.27 3.13 23.77
C PHE A 376 16.83 3.62 23.67
N SER A 377 15.93 3.15 24.54
CA SER A 377 14.53 3.58 24.52
C SER A 377 14.38 5.09 24.75
N ALA A 378 15.23 5.69 25.61
CA ALA A 378 15.25 7.13 25.83
C ALA A 378 15.77 7.90 24.61
N ALA A 379 16.78 7.39 23.90
CA ALA A 379 17.28 8.01 22.68
C ALA A 379 16.23 8.01 21.58
N LEU A 380 15.52 6.88 21.34
CA LEU A 380 14.45 6.81 20.36
C LEU A 380 13.29 7.74 20.68
N ASP A 381 12.92 7.89 21.96
CA ASP A 381 11.91 8.86 22.42
C ASP A 381 12.34 10.29 22.06
N GLY A 382 13.61 10.61 22.30
CA GLY A 382 14.22 11.89 21.89
C GLY A 382 14.24 12.11 20.37
N PHE A 383 14.30 11.06 19.57
CA PHE A 383 14.20 11.14 18.09
C PHE A 383 12.75 11.25 17.59
N GLY A 384 11.77 11.24 18.48
CA GLY A 384 10.35 11.35 18.15
C GLY A 384 9.66 10.01 17.87
N TYR A 385 10.22 8.88 18.33
CA TYR A 385 9.55 7.59 18.41
C TYR A 385 9.01 7.40 19.83
N PRO A 386 7.72 7.67 20.09
CA PRO A 386 7.18 7.63 21.45
C PRO A 386 7.20 6.21 22.01
N ARG A 387 7.18 6.12 23.33
CA ARG A 387 7.15 4.85 24.03
C ARG A 387 5.88 4.07 23.75
N CYS A 388 6.01 2.77 23.49
CA CYS A 388 4.86 1.88 23.26
C CYS A 388 3.95 1.81 24.50
N PRO A 389 2.65 2.12 24.39
CA PRO A 389 1.70 1.96 25.50
C PRO A 389 1.62 0.52 26.01
N GLY A 390 1.83 -0.47 25.15
CA GLY A 390 1.89 -1.90 25.48
C GLY A 390 3.23 -2.32 26.08
N ARG A 391 4.20 -1.40 26.26
CA ARG A 391 5.54 -1.65 26.78
C ARG A 391 6.30 -2.76 26.02
N VAL A 392 6.11 -2.84 24.71
CA VAL A 392 6.83 -3.76 23.82
C VAL A 392 8.17 -3.13 23.45
N MET A 393 9.08 -3.06 24.41
CA MET A 393 10.36 -2.35 24.26
C MET A 393 11.48 -3.05 25.02
N VAL A 394 12.71 -2.88 24.55
CA VAL A 394 13.93 -3.48 25.16
C VAL A 394 14.14 -3.10 26.62
N ASP A 395 13.64 -1.94 27.08
CA ASP A 395 13.73 -1.52 28.50
C ASP A 395 12.80 -2.33 29.41
N ASN A 396 11.81 -3.03 28.85
CA ASN A 396 10.97 -3.98 29.58
C ASN A 396 11.67 -5.37 29.63
N PRO A 397 11.89 -5.96 30.83
CA PRO A 397 12.49 -7.28 30.96
C PRO A 397 11.81 -8.40 30.16
N GLU A 398 10.51 -8.27 29.90
CA GLU A 398 9.76 -9.25 29.09
C GLU A 398 10.20 -9.29 27.63
N TRP A 399 10.76 -8.20 27.11
CA TRP A 399 11.19 -8.08 25.72
C TRP A 399 12.71 -8.11 25.55
N ARG A 400 13.46 -8.49 26.60
CA ARG A 400 14.89 -8.77 26.50
C ARG A 400 15.27 -10.04 27.23
N GLY A 401 16.25 -10.76 26.76
CA GLY A 401 16.70 -11.98 27.42
C GLY A 401 17.70 -12.80 26.61
N THR A 402 18.23 -13.83 27.26
CA THR A 402 19.03 -14.85 26.58
C THR A 402 18.17 -15.72 25.67
N PRO A 403 18.76 -16.45 24.69
CA PRO A 403 18.01 -17.40 23.87
C PRO A 403 17.23 -18.44 24.68
N ALA A 404 17.77 -18.89 25.82
CA ALA A 404 17.08 -19.81 26.74
C ALA A 404 15.83 -19.16 27.35
N ALA A 405 15.96 -17.95 27.89
CA ALA A 405 14.84 -17.20 28.45
C ALA A 405 13.73 -16.92 27.40
N TRP A 406 14.11 -16.65 26.15
CA TRP A 406 13.16 -16.49 25.06
C TRP A 406 12.45 -17.79 24.68
N ARG A 407 13.16 -18.94 24.67
CA ARG A 407 12.54 -20.27 24.46
C ARG A 407 11.48 -20.55 25.53
N ASP A 408 11.79 -20.27 26.81
CA ASP A 408 10.85 -20.46 27.93
C ASP A 408 9.62 -19.55 27.80
N ARG A 409 9.77 -18.31 27.34
CA ARG A 409 8.64 -17.39 27.05
C ARG A 409 7.78 -17.91 25.93
N LEU A 410 8.38 -18.27 24.79
CA LEU A 410 7.66 -18.80 23.64
C LEU A 410 6.93 -20.10 23.99
N TYR A 411 7.57 -20.99 24.75
CA TYR A 411 6.93 -22.19 25.25
C TYR A 411 5.70 -21.87 26.10
N ARG A 412 5.80 -20.94 27.05
CA ARG A 412 4.67 -20.52 27.88
C ARG A 412 3.54 -19.90 27.06
N TRP A 413 3.86 -19.02 26.12
CA TRP A 413 2.86 -18.37 25.26
C TRP A 413 2.11 -19.39 24.38
N MET A 414 2.77 -20.45 24.00
CA MET A 414 2.17 -21.53 23.19
C MET A 414 1.35 -22.51 24.03
N THR A 415 1.82 -22.88 25.22
CA THR A 415 1.20 -23.94 26.04
C THR A 415 0.18 -23.43 27.03
N GLN A 416 0.25 -22.15 27.41
CA GLN A 416 -0.66 -21.47 28.33
C GLN A 416 -1.22 -20.19 27.68
N PRO A 417 -1.94 -20.31 26.55
CA PRO A 417 -2.33 -19.19 25.73
C PRO A 417 -3.51 -18.42 26.35
N ASP A 418 -3.22 -17.42 27.18
CA ASP A 418 -4.17 -16.36 27.50
C ASP A 418 -4.13 -15.26 26.42
N ASP A 419 -5.01 -14.29 26.54
CA ASP A 419 -5.14 -13.21 25.57
C ASP A 419 -3.88 -12.36 25.43
N GLU A 420 -3.14 -12.18 26.51
CA GLU A 420 -1.89 -11.41 26.53
C GLU A 420 -0.75 -12.21 25.87
N ALA A 421 -0.65 -13.50 26.17
CA ALA A 421 0.31 -14.40 25.54
C ALA A 421 0.11 -14.48 24.02
N LEU A 422 -1.14 -14.61 23.57
CA LEU A 422 -1.47 -14.64 22.13
C LEU A 422 -1.14 -13.31 21.44
N MET A 423 -1.37 -12.17 22.10
CA MET A 423 -0.99 -10.86 21.58
C MET A 423 0.54 -10.74 21.47
N ARG A 424 1.29 -11.16 22.51
CA ARG A 424 2.76 -11.17 22.50
C ARG A 424 3.31 -12.09 21.41
N LEU A 425 2.71 -13.27 21.24
CA LEU A 425 3.04 -14.19 20.15
C LEU A 425 2.82 -13.54 18.78
N ALA A 426 1.67 -12.87 18.58
CA ALA A 426 1.38 -12.16 17.35
C ALA A 426 2.43 -11.07 17.03
N ILE A 427 2.89 -10.35 18.05
CA ILE A 427 3.93 -9.33 17.92
C ILE A 427 5.28 -9.98 17.58
N PHE A 428 5.62 -11.10 18.24
CA PHE A 428 6.88 -11.83 18.00
C PHE A 428 6.97 -12.44 16.61
N LEU A 429 5.85 -12.87 16.00
CA LEU A 429 5.81 -13.38 14.63
C LEU A 429 6.19 -12.31 13.58
N ASP A 430 6.22 -11.05 13.94
CA ASP A 430 6.67 -9.94 13.08
C ASP A 430 8.13 -9.55 13.35
N ALA A 431 8.87 -10.32 14.16
CA ALA A 431 10.22 -10.01 14.59
C ALA A 431 11.21 -10.01 13.42
N GLU A 432 12.07 -8.98 13.36
CA GLU A 432 13.14 -8.84 12.40
C GLU A 432 14.40 -8.27 13.07
N THR A 433 15.58 -8.83 12.75
CA THR A 433 16.86 -8.38 13.33
C THR A 433 17.38 -7.15 12.56
N VAL A 434 17.66 -6.07 13.28
CA VAL A 434 18.21 -4.83 12.69
C VAL A 434 19.67 -4.56 13.06
N ALA A 435 20.16 -5.18 14.13
CA ALA A 435 21.58 -5.12 14.50
C ALA A 435 22.02 -6.40 15.20
N GLY A 436 23.29 -6.77 15.07
CA GLY A 436 23.86 -7.99 15.63
C GLY A 436 23.64 -9.22 14.78
N ASP A 437 23.78 -10.41 15.39
CA ASP A 437 23.64 -11.71 14.72
C ASP A 437 22.17 -12.11 14.56
N ALA A 438 21.74 -12.40 13.34
CA ALA A 438 20.35 -12.83 13.06
C ALA A 438 20.08 -14.31 13.41
N ALA A 439 21.12 -15.14 13.57
CA ALA A 439 20.98 -16.57 13.79
C ALA A 439 20.15 -16.93 15.05
N PRO A 440 20.30 -16.24 16.21
CA PRO A 440 19.51 -16.53 17.39
C PRO A 440 18.00 -16.32 17.21
N LEU A 441 17.59 -15.28 16.47
CA LEU A 441 16.19 -15.05 16.14
C LEU A 441 15.65 -16.14 15.21
N ALA A 442 16.42 -16.51 14.17
CA ALA A 442 16.05 -17.59 13.26
C ALA A 442 15.90 -18.94 13.98
N GLU A 443 16.73 -19.22 15.02
CA GLU A 443 16.57 -20.41 15.84
C GLU A 443 15.27 -20.37 16.67
N LEU A 444 14.92 -19.22 17.24
CA LEU A 444 13.67 -19.06 17.99
C LEU A 444 12.43 -19.21 17.10
N LYS A 445 12.48 -18.69 15.88
CA LYS A 445 11.39 -18.86 14.90
C LYS A 445 11.23 -20.34 14.51
N ARG A 446 12.32 -21.05 14.25
CA ARG A 446 12.27 -22.53 14.01
C ARG A 446 11.76 -23.31 15.21
N TYR A 447 12.15 -22.92 16.42
CA TYR A 447 11.63 -23.52 17.65
C TYR A 447 10.12 -23.31 17.80
N LEU A 448 9.65 -22.09 17.50
CA LEU A 448 8.22 -21.75 17.51
C LEU A 448 7.43 -22.56 16.47
N ASP A 449 7.98 -22.72 15.25
CA ASP A 449 7.36 -23.54 14.21
C ASP A 449 7.25 -25.03 14.63
N ALA A 450 8.26 -25.54 15.33
CA ALA A 450 8.22 -26.90 15.87
C ALA A 450 7.14 -27.07 16.96
N LEU A 451 6.89 -26.04 17.78
CA LEU A 451 5.83 -26.06 18.81
C LEU A 451 4.42 -25.94 18.22
N ARG A 452 4.27 -25.25 17.08
CA ARG A 452 2.98 -25.01 16.41
C ARG A 452 2.33 -26.26 15.83
N ARG A 453 3.12 -27.23 15.44
CA ARG A 453 2.64 -28.41 14.72
C ARG A 453 1.56 -29.13 15.52
N ASP A 454 0.44 -29.41 14.85
CA ASP A 454 -0.69 -30.20 15.35
C ASP A 454 -1.55 -29.56 16.48
N ASP A 455 -1.61 -28.22 16.58
CA ASP A 455 -2.47 -27.53 17.55
C ASP A 455 -3.52 -26.62 16.91
N ASP A 456 -4.58 -27.20 16.34
CA ASP A 456 -5.72 -26.47 15.74
C ASP A 456 -6.44 -25.58 16.76
N ALA A 457 -6.45 -25.98 18.05
CA ALA A 457 -7.11 -25.20 19.11
C ALA A 457 -6.35 -23.90 19.39
N LEU A 458 -5.02 -23.94 19.37
CA LEU A 458 -4.17 -22.76 19.49
C LEU A 458 -4.39 -21.82 18.30
N LEU A 459 -4.39 -22.36 17.07
CA LEU A 459 -4.62 -21.57 15.85
C LEU A 459 -5.97 -20.89 15.86
N ALA A 460 -7.03 -21.58 16.26
CA ALA A 460 -8.37 -20.99 16.40
C ALA A 460 -8.40 -19.87 17.46
N ARG A 461 -7.75 -20.07 18.63
CA ARG A 461 -7.62 -19.04 19.67
C ARG A 461 -6.82 -17.84 19.17
N PHE A 462 -5.72 -18.08 18.45
CA PHE A 462 -4.89 -17.03 17.88
C PHE A 462 -5.67 -16.18 16.87
N ALA A 463 -6.41 -16.82 15.97
CA ALA A 463 -7.25 -16.13 14.99
C ALA A 463 -8.43 -15.36 15.63
N ARG A 464 -8.90 -15.77 16.82
CA ARG A 464 -10.04 -15.11 17.52
C ARG A 464 -9.78 -13.64 17.85
N ALA A 465 -8.54 -13.18 17.89
CA ALA A 465 -8.23 -11.76 18.06
C ALA A 465 -8.86 -10.87 16.99
N LEU A 466 -9.22 -11.42 15.81
CA LEU A 466 -9.99 -10.73 14.77
C LEU A 466 -11.38 -10.26 15.25
N GLU A 467 -12.00 -10.97 16.19
CA GLU A 467 -13.34 -10.65 16.69
C GLU A 467 -13.35 -9.46 17.64
N ARG A 468 -12.21 -9.18 18.34
CA ARG A 468 -12.09 -8.04 19.26
C ARG A 468 -12.21 -6.69 18.56
N PHE A 469 -11.93 -6.66 17.27
CA PHE A 469 -12.05 -5.47 16.43
C PHE A 469 -13.23 -5.56 15.46
N ASP A 470 -14.24 -6.35 15.82
CA ASP A 470 -15.53 -6.29 15.17
C ASP A 470 -16.21 -4.99 15.62
N THR A 471 -16.38 -4.10 14.69
CA THR A 471 -17.12 -2.87 14.89
C THR A 471 -18.52 -3.09 14.30
N PRO A 472 -19.51 -3.54 15.11
CA PRO A 472 -20.90 -3.56 14.68
C PRO A 472 -21.27 -2.14 14.24
N GLY A 473 -21.77 -1.99 13.02
CA GLY A 473 -22.12 -0.66 12.52
C GLY A 473 -20.99 0.12 11.87
N LEU A 474 -19.88 -0.52 11.42
CA LEU A 474 -18.82 0.14 10.66
C LEU A 474 -19.38 0.91 9.46
N ILE A 475 -20.39 0.34 8.79
CA ILE A 475 -21.12 1.01 7.70
C ILE A 475 -21.96 2.15 8.24
N ALA A 476 -22.59 1.98 9.40
CA ALA A 476 -23.34 3.06 10.04
C ALA A 476 -22.41 4.21 10.48
N GLN A 477 -21.17 3.93 10.88
CA GLN A 477 -20.15 4.97 11.15
C GLN A 477 -19.68 5.66 9.86
N LEU A 478 -19.54 4.94 8.74
CA LEU A 478 -19.27 5.55 7.44
C LEU A 478 -20.42 6.42 6.94
N LEU A 479 -21.63 6.13 7.38
CA LEU A 479 -22.85 6.92 7.09
C LEU A 479 -23.00 8.14 8.02
N GLN A 480 -22.36 8.12 9.19
CA GLN A 480 -22.27 9.29 10.07
C GLN A 480 -21.11 10.16 9.60
N GLU A 481 -21.39 11.18 8.79
CA GLU A 481 -20.40 12.03 8.10
C GLU A 481 -19.24 12.53 8.97
N ASN A 482 -19.45 12.71 10.26
CA ASN A 482 -18.46 13.25 11.20
C ASN A 482 -17.91 12.23 12.20
N ALA A 483 -18.30 10.94 12.13
CA ALA A 483 -17.78 9.96 13.06
C ALA A 483 -16.33 9.58 12.71
N PRO A 484 -15.39 9.69 13.67
CA PRO A 484 -14.01 9.33 13.44
C PRO A 484 -13.88 7.80 13.24
N LEU A 485 -13.21 7.39 12.16
CA LEU A 485 -12.94 6.00 11.81
C LEU A 485 -11.47 5.65 12.08
N ASP A 486 -11.23 4.71 12.99
CA ASP A 486 -9.89 4.17 13.22
C ASP A 486 -9.55 3.13 12.14
N LEU A 487 -8.81 3.55 11.11
CA LEU A 487 -8.41 2.70 10.00
C LEU A 487 -7.52 1.52 10.44
N LYS A 488 -6.75 1.68 11.53
CA LYS A 488 -5.92 0.62 12.08
C LYS A 488 -6.81 -0.54 12.56
N LYS A 489 -7.85 -0.24 13.33
CA LYS A 489 -8.77 -1.25 13.87
C LYS A 489 -9.76 -1.77 12.84
N ALA A 490 -10.31 -0.87 12.02
CA ALA A 490 -11.36 -1.20 11.08
C ALA A 490 -10.91 -2.03 9.88
N GLY A 491 -9.65 -1.85 9.44
CA GLY A 491 -9.16 -2.44 8.20
C GLY A 491 -7.76 -3.03 8.26
N ILE A 492 -6.75 -2.25 8.69
CA ILE A 492 -5.35 -2.71 8.65
C ILE A 492 -5.15 -3.93 9.55
N PHE A 493 -5.59 -3.87 10.82
CA PHE A 493 -5.42 -4.97 11.76
C PHE A 493 -6.07 -6.28 11.28
N PRO A 494 -7.32 -6.30 10.81
CA PRO A 494 -7.93 -7.52 10.29
C PRO A 494 -7.15 -8.15 9.12
N ILE A 495 -6.62 -7.35 8.19
CA ILE A 495 -5.80 -7.87 7.08
C ILE A 495 -4.50 -8.44 7.65
N VAL A 496 -3.75 -7.65 8.41
CA VAL A 496 -2.44 -8.02 8.95
C VAL A 496 -2.55 -9.25 9.84
N HIS A 497 -3.49 -9.27 10.79
CA HIS A 497 -3.64 -10.39 11.72
C HIS A 497 -4.18 -11.64 11.04
N GLY A 498 -5.12 -11.49 10.10
CA GLY A 498 -5.64 -12.62 9.32
C GLY A 498 -4.57 -13.26 8.45
N CYS A 499 -3.77 -12.47 7.74
CA CYS A 499 -2.63 -12.98 6.98
C CYS A 499 -1.59 -13.64 7.89
N ARG A 500 -1.33 -13.07 9.08
CA ARG A 500 -0.43 -13.64 10.07
C ARG A 500 -0.94 -14.99 10.61
N ALA A 501 -2.24 -15.12 10.88
CA ALA A 501 -2.83 -16.37 11.36
C ALA A 501 -2.71 -17.49 10.31
N LEU A 502 -3.03 -17.20 9.05
CA LEU A 502 -2.84 -18.15 7.96
C LEU A 502 -1.35 -18.46 7.72
N ALA A 503 -0.49 -17.44 7.74
CA ALA A 503 0.96 -17.66 7.59
C ALA A 503 1.52 -18.51 8.72
N PHE A 504 1.08 -18.28 9.96
CA PHE A 504 1.46 -19.11 11.11
C PHE A 504 0.98 -20.54 10.96
N GLU A 505 -0.27 -20.77 10.56
CA GLU A 505 -0.80 -22.11 10.25
C GLU A 505 0.02 -22.86 9.19
N HIS A 506 0.46 -22.15 8.15
CA HIS A 506 1.19 -22.75 7.02
C HIS A 506 2.72 -22.73 7.17
N GLY A 507 3.26 -22.31 8.31
CA GLY A 507 4.72 -22.26 8.54
C GLY A 507 5.46 -21.27 7.65
N ILE A 508 4.79 -20.16 7.27
CA ILE A 508 5.37 -19.09 6.48
C ILE A 508 6.10 -18.10 7.41
N ASP A 509 7.40 -17.95 7.26
CA ASP A 509 8.27 -17.14 8.12
C ASP A 509 8.35 -15.64 7.69
N ALA A 510 7.72 -15.26 6.59
CA ALA A 510 7.69 -13.88 6.16
C ALA A 510 7.05 -12.98 7.22
N ALA A 511 7.68 -11.84 7.57
CA ALA A 511 7.09 -10.86 8.48
C ALA A 511 6.15 -9.89 7.75
N ASN A 512 6.52 -9.43 6.56
CA ASN A 512 5.76 -8.46 5.78
C ASN A 512 4.43 -9.03 5.29
N THR A 513 3.34 -8.26 5.40
CA THR A 513 1.99 -8.73 5.05
C THR A 513 1.83 -9.00 3.55
N PHE A 514 2.47 -8.21 2.69
CA PHE A 514 2.42 -8.43 1.24
C PHE A 514 3.17 -9.72 0.86
N GLU A 515 4.32 -9.98 1.47
CA GLU A 515 5.08 -11.22 1.26
C GLU A 515 4.33 -12.44 1.81
N ARG A 516 3.63 -12.29 2.94
CA ARG A 516 2.72 -13.34 3.45
C ARG A 516 1.62 -13.65 2.45
N LEU A 517 0.98 -12.64 1.85
CA LEU A 517 -0.05 -12.84 0.82
C LEU A 517 0.50 -13.59 -0.39
N ASP A 518 1.68 -13.23 -0.88
CA ASP A 518 2.33 -13.91 -2.00
C ASP A 518 2.67 -15.37 -1.65
N ALA A 519 3.19 -15.62 -0.45
CA ALA A 519 3.53 -16.96 0.01
C ALA A 519 2.28 -17.84 0.23
N LEU A 520 1.19 -17.27 0.77
CA LEU A 520 -0.10 -17.97 0.93
C LEU A 520 -0.70 -18.40 -0.42
N VAL A 521 -0.61 -17.53 -1.43
CA VAL A 521 -1.02 -17.86 -2.81
C VAL A 521 -0.13 -18.97 -3.39
N ALA A 522 1.18 -18.90 -3.19
CA ALA A 522 2.13 -19.91 -3.67
C ALA A 522 1.87 -21.29 -3.05
N GLN A 523 1.41 -21.35 -1.80
CA GLN A 523 1.02 -22.58 -1.09
C GLN A 523 -0.45 -22.98 -1.30
N HIS A 524 -1.21 -22.27 -2.17
CA HIS A 524 -2.64 -22.51 -2.40
C HIS A 524 -3.53 -22.37 -1.14
N ALA A 525 -3.04 -21.67 -0.12
CA ALA A 525 -3.78 -21.39 1.13
C ALA A 525 -4.73 -20.18 1.00
N LEU A 526 -4.50 -19.33 0.01
CA LEU A 526 -5.35 -18.18 -0.29
C LEU A 526 -5.54 -18.04 -1.80
N GLU A 527 -6.75 -17.70 -2.21
CA GLU A 527 -7.07 -17.45 -3.60
C GLU A 527 -6.35 -16.19 -4.12
N ARG A 528 -5.76 -16.26 -5.32
CA ARG A 528 -4.95 -15.19 -5.92
C ARG A 528 -5.72 -13.86 -6.05
N GLU A 529 -6.99 -13.93 -6.43
CA GLU A 529 -7.82 -12.73 -6.59
C GLU A 529 -8.04 -12.03 -5.25
N LEU A 530 -8.42 -12.79 -4.21
CA LEU A 530 -8.59 -12.24 -2.86
C LEU A 530 -7.29 -11.69 -2.29
N ALA A 531 -6.15 -12.37 -2.50
CA ALA A 531 -4.85 -11.88 -2.05
C ALA A 531 -4.49 -10.53 -2.70
N ARG A 532 -4.79 -10.37 -3.99
CA ARG A 532 -4.58 -9.09 -4.69
C ARG A 532 -5.49 -8.00 -4.15
N ASP A 533 -6.78 -8.30 -3.94
CA ASP A 533 -7.74 -7.36 -3.37
C ASP A 533 -7.31 -6.91 -1.96
N LEU A 534 -6.81 -7.83 -1.12
CA LEU A 534 -6.28 -7.54 0.22
C LEU A 534 -5.03 -6.65 0.17
N ALA A 535 -4.10 -6.91 -0.76
CA ALA A 535 -2.91 -6.10 -0.94
C ALA A 535 -3.27 -4.67 -1.39
N GLU A 536 -4.24 -4.52 -2.30
CA GLU A 536 -4.74 -3.21 -2.75
C GLU A 536 -5.47 -2.47 -1.61
N ALA A 537 -6.33 -3.16 -0.86
CA ALA A 537 -7.03 -2.61 0.30
C ALA A 537 -6.05 -2.14 1.39
N LEU A 538 -5.04 -2.97 1.73
CA LEU A 538 -4.00 -2.61 2.69
C LEU A 538 -3.22 -1.38 2.24
N SER A 539 -2.79 -1.34 0.97
CA SER A 539 -2.07 -0.21 0.39
C SER A 539 -2.88 1.10 0.47
N LEU A 540 -4.18 1.04 0.17
CA LEU A 540 -5.10 2.17 0.29
C LEU A 540 -5.21 2.65 1.74
N LEU A 541 -5.49 1.75 2.68
CA LEU A 541 -5.66 2.07 4.09
C LEU A 541 -4.38 2.67 4.70
N MET A 542 -3.21 2.13 4.34
CA MET A 542 -1.91 2.69 4.71
C MET A 542 -1.74 4.11 4.16
N GLY A 543 -2.11 4.35 2.89
CA GLY A 543 -2.04 5.66 2.25
C GLY A 543 -2.96 6.70 2.89
N LEU A 544 -4.21 6.33 3.18
CA LEU A 544 -5.17 7.22 3.87
C LEU A 544 -4.68 7.60 5.28
N ARG A 545 -4.18 6.60 6.03
CA ARG A 545 -3.61 6.81 7.36
C ARG A 545 -2.38 7.71 7.32
N LEU A 546 -1.50 7.51 6.34
CA LEU A 546 -0.30 8.30 6.15
C LEU A 546 -0.64 9.78 5.92
N ARG A 547 -1.56 10.07 5.00
CA ARG A 547 -1.99 11.46 4.74
C ARG A 547 -2.64 12.11 5.97
N ALA A 548 -3.48 11.37 6.69
CA ALA A 548 -4.07 11.87 7.93
C ALA A 548 -2.99 12.18 8.98
N GLY A 549 -1.98 11.34 9.12
CA GLY A 549 -0.87 11.53 10.05
C GLY A 549 0.03 12.71 9.66
N LEU A 550 0.35 12.90 8.39
CA LEU A 550 1.12 14.05 7.91
C LEU A 550 0.37 15.37 8.18
N ALA A 551 -0.92 15.42 7.85
CA ALA A 551 -1.75 16.57 8.13
C ALA A 551 -1.88 16.89 9.64
N ALA A 552 -1.89 15.86 10.50
CA ALA A 552 -1.88 16.06 11.95
C ALA A 552 -0.55 16.67 12.43
N THR A 553 0.57 16.17 11.90
CA THR A 553 1.92 16.66 12.25
C THR A 553 2.14 18.11 11.82
N GLU A 554 1.66 18.51 10.64
CA GLU A 554 1.70 19.91 10.17
C GLU A 554 0.98 20.86 11.14
N HIS A 555 -0.04 20.38 11.85
CA HIS A 555 -0.79 21.14 12.84
C HIS A 555 -0.27 20.95 14.28
N GLY A 556 0.93 20.39 14.47
CA GLY A 556 1.55 20.18 15.78
C GLY A 556 0.85 19.12 16.65
N ARG A 557 0.03 18.24 16.05
CA ARG A 557 -0.64 17.13 16.73
C ARG A 557 0.15 15.82 16.51
N THR A 558 0.03 14.89 17.43
CA THR A 558 0.55 13.53 17.24
C THR A 558 -0.11 12.88 16.02
N ALA A 559 0.65 12.07 15.28
CA ALA A 559 0.15 11.35 14.12
C ALA A 559 -1.06 10.49 14.53
N ASP A 560 -2.25 10.88 14.08
CA ASP A 560 -3.50 10.19 14.39
C ASP A 560 -3.76 9.08 13.38
N THR A 561 -4.32 7.97 13.87
CA THR A 561 -4.73 6.83 13.02
C THR A 561 -6.16 6.95 12.54
N VAL A 562 -6.84 8.01 12.93
CA VAL A 562 -8.26 8.24 12.73
C VAL A 562 -8.50 9.12 11.51
N VAL A 563 -9.40 8.69 10.66
CA VAL A 563 -9.86 9.43 9.48
C VAL A 563 -11.32 9.82 9.69
N ILE A 564 -11.66 11.06 9.36
CA ILE A 564 -13.05 11.53 9.34
C ILE A 564 -13.57 11.37 7.91
N PRO A 565 -14.53 10.48 7.62
CA PRO A 565 -15.00 10.21 6.26
C PRO A 565 -15.50 11.45 5.52
N ALA A 566 -16.12 12.41 6.20
CA ALA A 566 -16.57 13.66 5.62
C ALA A 566 -15.43 14.54 5.06
N ARG A 567 -14.19 14.34 5.50
CA ARG A 567 -13.01 15.06 4.99
C ARG A 567 -12.38 14.40 3.76
N LEU A 568 -12.79 13.17 3.46
CA LEU A 568 -12.39 12.47 2.25
C LEU A 568 -13.23 12.99 1.08
N ASN A 569 -12.64 13.07 -0.10
CA ASN A 569 -13.42 13.30 -1.30
C ASN A 569 -14.29 12.09 -1.65
N ALA A 570 -15.28 12.25 -2.55
CA ALA A 570 -16.22 11.20 -2.90
C ALA A 570 -15.51 9.90 -3.34
N LEU A 571 -14.46 10.04 -4.16
CA LEU A 571 -13.68 8.91 -4.64
C LEU A 571 -12.96 8.15 -3.52
N GLU A 572 -12.33 8.88 -2.59
CA GLU A 572 -11.66 8.26 -1.43
C GLU A 572 -12.64 7.53 -0.52
N ARG A 573 -13.85 8.07 -0.35
CA ARG A 573 -14.92 7.40 0.40
C ARG A 573 -15.35 6.11 -0.26
N ASP A 574 -15.54 6.11 -1.58
CA ASP A 574 -15.91 4.91 -2.32
C ASP A 574 -14.82 3.83 -2.24
N LEU A 575 -13.56 4.22 -2.44
CA LEU A 575 -12.44 3.30 -2.30
C LEU A 575 -12.31 2.74 -0.89
N LEU A 576 -12.58 3.56 0.13
CA LEU A 576 -12.58 3.11 1.53
C LEU A 576 -13.70 2.10 1.78
N LYS A 577 -14.91 2.34 1.26
CA LYS A 577 -16.04 1.39 1.35
C LYS A 577 -15.67 0.04 0.71
N GLU A 578 -15.07 0.07 -0.48
CA GLU A 578 -14.62 -1.14 -1.18
C GLU A 578 -13.54 -1.89 -0.40
N ALA A 579 -12.52 -1.19 0.10
CA ALA A 579 -11.48 -1.81 0.91
C ALA A 579 -12.05 -2.47 2.16
N LEU A 580 -13.01 -1.84 2.83
CA LEU A 580 -13.68 -2.41 3.99
C LEU A 580 -14.61 -3.58 3.64
N ALA A 581 -15.17 -3.62 2.42
CA ALA A 581 -15.91 -4.78 1.92
C ALA A 581 -14.98 -5.99 1.71
N VAL A 582 -13.79 -5.77 1.14
CA VAL A 582 -12.75 -6.82 1.03
C VAL A 582 -12.35 -7.34 2.41
N VAL A 583 -12.14 -6.45 3.38
CA VAL A 583 -11.82 -6.83 4.77
C VAL A 583 -12.92 -7.72 5.37
N ARG A 584 -14.20 -7.38 5.16
CA ARG A 584 -15.32 -8.19 5.66
C ARG A 584 -15.36 -9.58 5.01
N ARG A 585 -15.18 -9.65 3.68
CA ARG A 585 -15.10 -10.94 2.94
C ARG A 585 -13.98 -11.80 3.51
N PHE A 586 -12.82 -11.21 3.78
CA PHE A 586 -11.69 -11.92 4.38
C PHE A 586 -11.97 -12.38 5.82
N LYS A 587 -12.57 -11.52 6.67
CA LYS A 587 -13.00 -11.92 8.03
C LYS A 587 -13.99 -13.07 8.01
N ALA A 588 -14.96 -13.08 7.09
CA ALA A 588 -15.92 -14.17 6.94
C ALA A 588 -15.25 -15.48 6.56
N LEU A 589 -14.28 -15.43 5.62
CA LEU A 589 -13.44 -16.58 5.25
C LEU A 589 -12.70 -17.12 6.48
N LEU A 590 -12.02 -16.26 7.25
CA LEU A 590 -11.25 -16.66 8.43
C LEU A 590 -12.14 -17.23 9.55
N ARG A 591 -13.32 -16.66 9.76
CA ARG A 591 -14.32 -17.21 10.71
C ARG A 591 -14.71 -18.64 10.35
N HIS A 592 -14.96 -18.88 9.06
CA HIS A 592 -15.29 -20.22 8.58
C HIS A 592 -14.08 -21.16 8.70
N HIS A 593 -12.90 -20.73 8.24
CA HIS A 593 -11.68 -21.52 8.23
C HIS A 593 -11.26 -21.98 9.64
N PHE A 594 -11.17 -21.04 10.59
CA PHE A 594 -10.78 -21.31 11.97
C PHE A 594 -11.96 -21.67 12.89
N ARG A 595 -13.18 -21.83 12.37
CA ARG A 595 -14.41 -22.20 13.10
C ARG A 595 -14.66 -21.29 14.32
N LEU A 596 -14.46 -19.97 14.18
CA LEU A 596 -14.49 -19.03 15.31
C LEU A 596 -15.86 -18.91 16.00
N GLY A 597 -16.95 -19.29 15.34
CA GLY A 597 -18.31 -19.28 15.92
C GLY A 597 -18.74 -20.57 16.64
N ALA A 598 -17.87 -21.58 16.73
CA ALA A 598 -18.24 -22.91 17.26
C ALA A 598 -17.89 -23.11 18.75
N PHE A 599 -17.30 -22.09 19.44
CA PHE A 599 -16.90 -22.19 20.86
C PHE A 599 -17.39 -21.00 21.67
#